data_63b7b9223d1c644eacda008cb83a0ce6
#
_entry.id   63b7b9223d1c644eacda008cb83a0ce6
#
_cell.length_a   1.000
_cell.length_b   1.000
_cell.length_c   1.000
_cell.angle_alpha   90.00
_cell.angle_beta   90.00
_cell.angle_gamma   90.00
#
_symmetry.space_group_name_H-M   'P 1'
#
loop_
_entity.id
_entity.type
_entity.pdbx_description
1 polymer ?
#
loop_
_entity_poly.entity_id
_entity_poly.type
_entity_poly.pdbx_seq_one_letter_code
_entity_poly.pdbx_strand_id
1 'polypeptide(L)'
;MTTGTPYEERVKTLFPARFIDPRNSRELAVRGLANDDCNVVAGSVDDVAKTNVYNAGFDRNVEYEIVPTRFSKGPLALMTREDDPQFSAFVFWIVSIIFAAEEEGYTQNDSNRLPSVNLFGPNFMNMFRHAINSVGNYGEIYERNAESEIPRGGLNLLNVNLGGPQHYPPPGVIKGSYL
;
A
#
# COMPACT_ATOMS: atom_id res chain seq x y z
N MET A 1 7.91 -4.40 18.88
CA MET A 1 7.91 -3.44 17.75
C MET A 1 9.32 -2.96 17.45
N THR A 2 9.56 -2.36 16.29
CA THR A 2 10.91 -1.95 15.90
C THR A 2 11.29 -0.60 16.51
N THR A 3 12.49 -0.52 17.10
CA THR A 3 13.05 0.69 17.74
C THR A 3 13.23 1.83 16.73
N GLY A 4 13.00 3.07 17.17
CA GLY A 4 13.23 4.28 16.38
C GLY A 4 12.21 4.52 15.26
N THR A 5 11.11 3.80 15.25
CA THR A 5 10.02 4.00 14.29
C THR A 5 8.94 4.94 14.84
N PRO A 6 8.20 5.65 13.98
CA PRO A 6 7.02 6.42 14.41
C PRO A 6 5.98 5.57 15.17
N TYR A 7 5.98 4.28 14.94
CA TYR A 7 5.11 3.34 15.64
C TYR A 7 5.46 3.19 17.11
N GLU A 8 6.75 3.23 17.47
CA GLU A 8 7.19 3.15 18.87
C GLU A 8 6.60 4.28 19.70
N GLU A 9 6.76 5.51 19.26
CA GLU A 9 6.21 6.68 19.96
C GLU A 9 4.68 6.65 20.03
N ARG A 10 4.04 6.23 18.95
CA ARG A 10 2.58 6.13 18.91
C ARG A 10 2.06 5.07 19.87
N VAL A 11 2.68 3.90 19.91
CA VAL A 11 2.28 2.81 20.83
C VAL A 11 2.51 3.22 22.28
N LYS A 12 3.64 3.85 22.61
CA LYS A 12 3.90 4.38 23.97
C LYS A 12 2.85 5.40 24.39
N THR A 13 2.41 6.25 23.48
CA THR A 13 1.35 7.24 23.74
C THR A 13 -0.02 6.59 23.98
N LEU A 14 -0.36 5.56 23.20
CA LEU A 14 -1.66 4.90 23.30
C LEU A 14 -1.75 3.94 24.49
N PHE A 15 -0.62 3.39 24.93
CA PHE A 15 -0.56 2.38 25.99
C PHE A 15 0.47 2.72 27.08
N PRO A 16 0.35 3.86 27.73
CA PRO A 16 1.38 4.36 28.65
C PRO A 16 1.60 3.47 29.89
N ALA A 17 0.59 2.69 30.28
CA ALA A 17 0.65 1.80 31.45
C ALA A 17 1.12 0.37 31.12
N ARG A 18 1.49 0.08 29.88
CA ARG A 18 1.92 -1.25 29.43
C ARG A 18 3.42 -1.33 29.31
N PHE A 19 3.96 -2.50 29.64
CA PHE A 19 5.35 -2.80 29.31
C PHE A 19 5.52 -2.88 27.81
N ILE A 20 6.39 -2.06 27.27
CA ILE A 20 6.67 -1.97 25.83
C ILE A 20 8.15 -2.27 25.63
N ASP A 21 8.44 -3.37 24.92
CA ASP A 21 9.79 -3.81 24.61
C ASP A 21 10.09 -3.52 23.12
N PRO A 22 10.78 -2.43 22.81
CA PRO A 22 11.21 -2.15 21.45
C PRO A 22 12.40 -3.04 21.08
N ARG A 23 12.36 -3.58 19.86
CA ARG A 23 13.41 -4.45 19.31
C ARG A 23 14.13 -3.76 18.16
N ASN A 24 15.40 -4.11 17.95
CA ASN A 24 16.23 -3.47 16.93
C ASN A 24 15.87 -3.83 15.48
N SER A 25 15.05 -4.85 15.29
CA SER A 25 14.55 -5.23 13.96
C SER A 25 13.15 -5.80 14.03
N ARG A 26 12.47 -5.80 12.89
CA ARG A 26 11.18 -6.44 12.70
C ARG A 26 11.20 -7.92 13.05
N GLU A 27 12.21 -8.64 12.56
CA GLU A 27 12.35 -10.09 12.82
C GLU A 27 12.48 -10.39 14.31
N LEU A 28 13.24 -9.59 15.04
CA LEU A 28 13.38 -9.75 16.49
C LEU A 28 12.06 -9.46 17.22
N ALA A 29 11.26 -8.51 16.75
CA ALA A 29 9.95 -8.23 17.33
C ALA A 29 9.00 -9.43 17.14
N VAL A 30 8.94 -10.00 15.93
CA VAL A 30 8.10 -11.17 15.63
C VAL A 30 8.63 -12.43 16.35
N ARG A 31 9.95 -12.63 16.44
CA ARG A 31 10.52 -13.72 17.26
C ARG A 31 10.16 -13.63 18.72
N GLY A 32 10.04 -12.41 19.27
CA GLY A 32 9.58 -12.24 20.63
C GLY A 32 8.18 -12.81 20.87
N LEU A 33 7.28 -12.67 19.88
CA LEU A 33 5.97 -13.32 19.91
C LEU A 33 6.08 -14.85 19.82
N ALA A 34 6.95 -15.35 18.94
CA ALA A 34 7.16 -16.78 18.74
C ALA A 34 7.76 -17.48 19.96
N ASN A 35 8.55 -16.76 20.76
CA ASN A 35 9.22 -17.27 21.95
C ASN A 35 8.47 -16.98 23.26
N ASP A 36 7.24 -16.48 23.21
CA ASP A 36 6.47 -16.03 24.39
C ASP A 36 7.13 -14.89 25.19
N ASP A 37 8.08 -14.18 24.63
CA ASP A 37 8.66 -12.96 25.25
C ASP A 37 7.63 -11.83 25.35
N CYS A 38 6.61 -11.85 24.46
CA CYS A 38 5.50 -10.90 24.44
C CYS A 38 4.22 -11.53 23.88
N ASN A 39 3.09 -10.95 24.24
CA ASN A 39 1.77 -11.43 23.81
C ASN A 39 1.22 -10.66 22.58
N VAL A 40 1.82 -9.53 22.26
CA VAL A 40 1.38 -8.66 21.16
C VAL A 40 2.58 -8.07 20.43
N VAL A 41 2.54 -8.09 19.13
CA VAL A 41 3.50 -7.38 18.27
C VAL A 41 2.77 -6.22 17.57
N ALA A 42 3.38 -5.04 17.60
CA ALA A 42 2.94 -3.88 16.83
C ALA A 42 3.93 -3.59 15.71
N GLY A 43 3.42 -3.45 14.50
CA GLY A 43 4.19 -3.19 13.29
C GLY A 43 3.28 -2.81 12.14
N SER A 44 3.82 -2.70 10.94
CA SER A 44 3.02 -2.58 9.73
C SER A 44 2.26 -3.89 9.43
N VAL A 45 1.20 -3.83 8.65
CA VAL A 45 0.38 -5.02 8.36
C VAL A 45 1.18 -6.10 7.64
N ASP A 46 2.07 -5.70 6.76
CA ASP A 46 3.00 -6.62 6.07
C ASP A 46 3.99 -7.29 7.02
N ASP A 47 4.45 -6.57 8.06
CA ASP A 47 5.34 -7.13 9.08
C ASP A 47 4.70 -8.28 9.84
N VAL A 48 3.40 -8.17 10.11
CA VAL A 48 2.63 -9.15 10.86
C VAL A 48 1.83 -10.10 9.98
N ALA A 49 2.04 -10.09 8.67
CA ALA A 49 1.45 -11.05 7.76
C ALA A 49 1.87 -12.49 8.09
N LYS A 50 0.99 -13.45 7.86
CA LYS A 50 1.19 -14.87 8.25
C LYS A 50 2.53 -15.43 7.79
N THR A 51 2.90 -15.19 6.54
CA THR A 51 4.17 -15.66 5.98
C THR A 51 5.37 -15.14 6.77
N ASN A 52 5.39 -13.86 7.14
CA ASN A 52 6.49 -13.27 7.88
C ASN A 52 6.57 -13.77 9.33
N VAL A 53 5.42 -13.96 9.97
CA VAL A 53 5.34 -14.47 11.34
C VAL A 53 5.82 -15.91 11.41
N TYR A 54 5.39 -16.76 10.51
CA TYR A 54 5.84 -18.15 10.46
C TYR A 54 7.32 -18.30 10.04
N ASN A 55 7.81 -17.44 9.13
CA ASN A 55 9.22 -17.42 8.77
C ASN A 55 10.13 -16.96 9.92
N ALA A 56 9.59 -16.18 10.86
CA ALA A 56 10.31 -15.81 12.09
C ALA A 56 10.33 -16.91 13.16
N GLY A 57 9.65 -18.03 12.93
CA GLY A 57 9.66 -19.20 13.80
C GLY A 57 8.44 -19.41 14.66
N PHE A 58 7.35 -18.65 14.41
CA PHE A 58 6.08 -18.88 15.12
C PHE A 58 5.50 -20.27 14.77
N ASP A 59 5.00 -20.98 15.79
CA ASP A 59 4.42 -22.30 15.59
C ASP A 59 3.13 -22.22 14.76
N ARG A 60 3.10 -22.95 13.66
CA ARG A 60 1.95 -23.00 12.75
C ARG A 60 0.70 -23.62 13.35
N ASN A 61 0.83 -24.33 14.46
CA ASN A 61 -0.29 -24.92 15.21
C ASN A 61 -0.90 -23.93 16.21
N VAL A 62 -0.26 -22.79 16.44
CA VAL A 62 -0.77 -21.71 17.31
C VAL A 62 -1.46 -20.67 16.44
N GLU A 63 -2.70 -20.38 16.75
CA GLU A 63 -3.44 -19.33 16.08
C GLU A 63 -3.06 -17.95 16.65
N TYR A 64 -2.91 -16.97 15.78
CA TYR A 64 -2.84 -15.56 16.14
C TYR A 64 -3.77 -14.75 15.25
N GLU A 65 -4.18 -13.59 15.73
CA GLU A 65 -5.09 -12.70 15.03
C GLU A 65 -4.44 -11.33 14.77
N ILE A 66 -4.64 -10.81 13.56
CA ILE A 66 -4.31 -9.43 13.24
C ILE A 66 -5.51 -8.56 13.62
N VAL A 67 -5.37 -7.84 14.74
CA VAL A 67 -6.44 -6.97 15.26
C VAL A 67 -6.86 -5.96 14.18
N PRO A 68 -8.17 -5.81 13.88
CA PRO A 68 -8.65 -4.94 12.82
C PRO A 68 -8.41 -3.46 13.08
N THR A 69 -8.22 -3.07 14.35
CA THR A 69 -7.94 -1.69 14.72
C THR A 69 -6.59 -1.22 14.18
N ARG A 70 -6.60 -0.17 13.38
CA ARG A 70 -5.41 0.49 12.85
C ARG A 70 -5.21 1.80 13.57
N PHE A 71 -4.00 2.07 14.05
CA PHE A 71 -3.67 3.28 14.81
C PHE A 71 -2.71 4.23 14.08
N SER A 72 -2.24 3.83 12.92
CA SER A 72 -1.42 4.68 12.04
C SER A 72 -1.52 4.25 10.58
N LYS A 73 -1.08 5.12 9.68
CA LYS A 73 -0.94 4.88 8.25
C LYS A 73 0.50 5.18 7.86
N GLY A 74 1.16 4.25 7.22
CA GLY A 74 2.52 4.41 6.69
C GLY A 74 2.49 4.43 5.16
N PRO A 75 2.35 5.61 4.52
CA PRO A 75 2.36 5.68 3.07
C PRO A 75 3.74 5.31 2.53
N LEU A 76 3.77 4.48 1.51
CA LEU A 76 4.97 4.17 0.73
C LEU A 76 5.02 5.07 -0.50
N ALA A 77 6.23 5.38 -0.96
CA ALA A 77 6.46 6.19 -2.14
C ALA A 77 7.59 5.62 -2.98
N LEU A 78 7.54 5.87 -4.27
CA LEU A 78 8.67 5.63 -5.17
C LEU A 78 9.61 6.83 -5.13
N MET A 79 10.91 6.55 -5.18
CA MET A 79 11.94 7.58 -5.35
C MET A 79 12.52 7.51 -6.76
N THR A 80 12.68 8.65 -7.37
CA THR A 80 13.38 8.82 -8.65
C THR A 80 14.57 9.77 -8.47
N ARG A 81 15.47 9.78 -9.43
CA ARG A 81 16.61 10.71 -9.40
C ARG A 81 16.14 12.14 -9.65
N GLU A 82 16.73 13.08 -8.95
CA GLU A 82 16.41 14.51 -9.05
C GLU A 82 16.87 15.13 -10.39
N ASP A 83 17.90 14.55 -10.99
CA ASP A 83 18.49 15.02 -12.24
C ASP A 83 17.67 14.68 -13.50
N ASP A 84 16.58 13.91 -13.36
CA ASP A 84 15.64 13.61 -14.45
C ASP A 84 14.18 13.89 -14.05
N PRO A 85 13.76 15.16 -14.04
CA PRO A 85 12.40 15.54 -13.68
C PRO A 85 11.35 15.03 -14.66
N GLN A 86 11.73 14.78 -15.92
CA GLN A 86 10.81 14.25 -16.92
C GLN A 86 10.48 12.78 -16.65
N PHE A 87 11.48 11.97 -16.29
CA PHE A 87 11.27 10.61 -15.86
C PHE A 87 10.48 10.55 -14.54
N SER A 88 10.77 11.44 -13.60
CA SER A 88 10.01 11.54 -12.33
C SER A 88 8.54 11.83 -12.58
N ALA A 89 8.23 12.76 -13.48
CA ALA A 89 6.86 13.06 -13.88
C ALA A 89 6.19 11.85 -14.58
N PHE A 90 6.92 11.17 -15.44
CA PHE A 90 6.42 9.95 -16.10
C PHE A 90 6.04 8.87 -15.07
N VAL A 91 6.92 8.56 -14.13
CA VAL A 91 6.66 7.58 -13.05
C VAL A 91 5.46 8.00 -12.20
N PHE A 92 5.38 9.27 -11.82
CA PHE A 92 4.24 9.81 -11.08
C PHE A 92 2.90 9.55 -11.79
N TRP A 93 2.83 9.84 -13.09
CA TRP A 93 1.60 9.66 -13.85
C TRP A 93 1.24 8.19 -14.10
N ILE A 94 2.25 7.32 -14.28
CA ILE A 94 2.00 5.87 -14.39
C ILE A 94 1.46 5.31 -13.08
N VAL A 95 1.98 5.73 -11.92
CA VAL A 95 1.42 5.29 -10.62
C VAL A 95 0.03 5.88 -10.41
N SER A 96 -0.17 7.14 -10.74
CA SER A 96 -1.47 7.81 -10.58
C SER A 96 -2.57 7.15 -11.40
N ILE A 97 -2.30 6.70 -12.64
CA ILE A 97 -3.32 6.05 -13.46
C ILE A 97 -3.76 4.70 -12.90
N ILE A 98 -2.89 3.99 -12.18
CA ILE A 98 -3.23 2.70 -11.57
C ILE A 98 -4.33 2.90 -10.50
N PHE A 99 -4.24 3.95 -9.70
CA PHE A 99 -5.26 4.30 -8.72
C PHE A 99 -6.52 4.91 -9.38
N ALA A 100 -6.33 5.84 -10.31
CA ALA A 100 -7.45 6.45 -11.01
C ALA A 100 -8.27 5.42 -11.80
N ALA A 101 -7.63 4.43 -12.40
CA ALA A 101 -8.33 3.36 -13.10
C ALA A 101 -9.21 2.53 -12.17
N GLU A 102 -8.78 2.27 -10.93
CA GLU A 102 -9.60 1.60 -9.94
C GLU A 102 -10.80 2.46 -9.52
N GLU A 103 -10.57 3.75 -9.21
CA GLU A 103 -11.63 4.69 -8.85
C GLU A 103 -12.71 4.80 -9.93
N GLU A 104 -12.30 4.72 -11.20
CA GLU A 104 -13.15 4.83 -12.36
C GLU A 104 -13.74 3.49 -12.83
N GLY A 105 -13.35 2.39 -12.20
CA GLY A 105 -13.78 1.05 -12.56
C GLY A 105 -13.19 0.52 -13.87
N TYR A 106 -12.06 1.04 -14.33
CA TYR A 106 -11.32 0.46 -15.46
C TYR A 106 -10.47 -0.71 -15.00
N THR A 107 -10.64 -1.83 -15.65
CA THR A 107 -9.84 -3.05 -15.42
C THR A 107 -8.76 -3.22 -16.50
N GLN A 108 -7.91 -4.22 -16.34
CA GLN A 108 -6.94 -4.62 -17.36
C GLN A 108 -7.61 -4.85 -18.72
N ASN A 109 -8.80 -5.45 -18.74
CA ASN A 109 -9.56 -5.72 -19.94
C ASN A 109 -10.14 -4.45 -20.59
N ASP A 110 -10.36 -3.41 -19.82
CA ASP A 110 -10.92 -2.13 -20.28
C ASP A 110 -9.85 -1.10 -20.66
N SER A 111 -8.58 -1.46 -20.64
CA SER A 111 -7.44 -0.55 -20.83
C SER A 111 -7.53 0.29 -22.12
N ASN A 112 -8.13 -0.24 -23.17
CA ASN A 112 -8.34 0.44 -24.46
C ASN A 112 -9.34 1.61 -24.38
N ARG A 113 -10.17 1.67 -23.34
CA ARG A 113 -11.14 2.75 -23.11
C ARG A 113 -10.50 3.98 -22.48
N LEU A 114 -9.31 3.84 -21.90
CA LEU A 114 -8.58 4.98 -21.35
C LEU A 114 -8.20 5.98 -22.45
N PRO A 115 -8.21 7.28 -22.17
CA PRO A 115 -7.87 8.30 -23.16
C PRO A 115 -6.40 8.24 -23.57
N SER A 116 -6.11 8.68 -24.79
CA SER A 116 -4.75 8.98 -25.20
C SER A 116 -4.36 10.36 -24.69
N VAL A 117 -3.13 10.51 -24.21
CA VAL A 117 -2.62 11.77 -23.64
C VAL A 117 -1.27 12.13 -24.25
N ASN A 118 -1.06 13.39 -24.60
CA ASN A 118 0.20 13.84 -25.20
C ASN A 118 1.05 14.61 -24.16
N LEU A 119 1.49 13.93 -23.12
CA LEU A 119 2.29 14.52 -22.04
C LEU A 119 3.79 14.43 -22.31
N PHE A 120 4.23 13.32 -22.93
CA PHE A 120 5.65 12.98 -23.13
C PHE A 120 5.98 12.76 -24.63
N GLY A 121 5.18 13.35 -25.49
CA GLY A 121 5.34 13.23 -26.95
C GLY A 121 4.59 12.05 -27.57
N PRO A 122 4.61 11.96 -28.92
CA PRO A 122 3.75 11.07 -29.67
C PRO A 122 3.95 9.57 -29.37
N ASN A 123 5.16 9.18 -29.01
CA ASN A 123 5.47 7.78 -28.71
C ASN A 123 4.84 7.30 -27.38
N PHE A 124 4.42 8.21 -26.52
CA PHE A 124 3.85 7.94 -25.20
C PHE A 124 2.36 8.22 -25.11
N MET A 125 1.69 8.53 -26.20
CA MET A 125 0.27 8.89 -26.20
C MET A 125 -0.64 7.83 -25.57
N ASN A 126 -0.28 6.56 -25.65
CA ASN A 126 -1.03 5.45 -25.09
C ASN A 126 -0.43 4.89 -23.80
N MET A 127 0.45 5.63 -23.13
CA MET A 127 1.16 5.14 -21.95
C MET A 127 0.23 4.61 -20.85
N PHE A 128 -0.92 5.24 -20.62
CA PHE A 128 -1.89 4.80 -19.64
C PHE A 128 -2.58 3.49 -20.04
N ARG A 129 -2.94 3.36 -21.32
CA ARG A 129 -3.48 2.11 -21.86
C ARG A 129 -2.49 0.97 -21.72
N HIS A 130 -1.23 1.23 -22.04
CA HIS A 130 -0.16 0.23 -21.92
C HIS A 130 0.09 -0.15 -20.46
N ALA A 131 0.10 0.81 -19.53
CA ALA A 131 0.27 0.53 -18.12
C ALA A 131 -0.86 -0.39 -17.61
N ILE A 132 -2.11 0.01 -17.79
CA ILE A 132 -3.25 -0.77 -17.30
C ILE A 132 -3.37 -2.12 -18.03
N ASN A 133 -3.11 -2.18 -19.33
CA ASN A 133 -3.08 -3.45 -20.05
C ASN A 133 -2.01 -4.42 -19.52
N SER A 134 -0.88 -3.88 -19.06
CA SER A 134 0.24 -4.70 -18.56
C SER A 134 0.02 -5.21 -17.14
N VAL A 135 -0.49 -4.39 -16.24
CA VAL A 135 -0.53 -4.71 -14.81
C VAL A 135 -1.93 -4.63 -14.18
N GLY A 136 -2.92 -4.09 -14.88
CA GLY A 136 -4.23 -3.83 -14.31
C GLY A 136 -4.28 -2.56 -13.45
N ASN A 137 -5.41 -2.34 -12.80
CA ASN A 137 -5.59 -1.27 -11.83
C ASN A 137 -5.05 -1.68 -10.44
N TYR A 138 -5.06 -0.76 -9.47
CA TYR A 138 -4.52 -1.03 -8.13
C TYR A 138 -5.22 -2.21 -7.44
N GLY A 139 -6.54 -2.36 -7.58
CA GLY A 139 -7.29 -3.49 -7.01
C GLY A 139 -6.85 -4.82 -7.59
N GLU A 140 -6.71 -4.91 -8.91
CA GLU A 140 -6.25 -6.12 -9.59
C GLU A 140 -4.80 -6.48 -9.21
N ILE A 141 -3.93 -5.48 -9.04
CA ILE A 141 -2.55 -5.69 -8.56
C ILE A 141 -2.56 -6.21 -7.12
N TYR A 142 -3.37 -5.60 -6.25
CA TYR A 142 -3.49 -5.98 -4.85
C TYR A 142 -4.02 -7.41 -4.71
N GLU A 143 -5.09 -7.74 -5.41
CA GLU A 143 -5.70 -9.07 -5.40
C GLU A 143 -4.70 -10.18 -5.77
N ARG A 144 -3.91 -9.94 -6.81
CA ARG A 144 -2.90 -10.92 -7.26
C ARG A 144 -1.74 -11.10 -6.30
N ASN A 145 -1.33 -10.04 -5.60
CA ASN A 145 -0.04 -10.03 -4.90
C ASN A 145 -0.13 -9.98 -3.37
N ALA A 146 -1.23 -9.48 -2.82
CA ALA A 146 -1.32 -9.20 -1.40
C ALA A 146 -2.59 -9.72 -0.72
N GLU A 147 -3.70 -9.87 -1.44
CA GLU A 147 -5.02 -10.19 -0.85
C GLU A 147 -5.01 -11.47 -0.02
N SER A 148 -4.28 -12.50 -0.45
CA SER A 148 -4.21 -13.78 0.26
C SER A 148 -3.55 -13.69 1.63
N GLU A 149 -2.61 -12.75 1.80
CA GLU A 149 -1.85 -12.56 3.04
C GLU A 149 -2.41 -11.42 3.88
N ILE A 150 -2.87 -10.38 3.21
CA ILE A 150 -3.37 -9.14 3.82
C ILE A 150 -4.70 -8.80 3.16
N PRO A 151 -5.81 -9.36 3.64
CA PRO A 151 -7.13 -9.08 3.07
C PRO A 151 -7.40 -7.57 3.01
N ARG A 152 -7.88 -7.12 1.86
CA ARG A 152 -8.13 -5.70 1.61
C ARG A 152 -9.29 -5.20 2.47
N GLY A 153 -9.04 -4.18 3.27
CA GLY A 153 -10.06 -3.63 4.17
C GLY A 153 -9.63 -2.32 4.82
N GLY A 154 -10.56 -1.66 5.49
CA GLY A 154 -10.29 -0.41 6.20
C GLY A 154 -9.68 0.67 5.31
N LEU A 155 -8.51 1.17 5.66
CA LEU A 155 -7.83 2.25 4.93
C LEU A 155 -7.37 1.85 3.51
N ASN A 156 -7.25 0.57 3.20
CA ASN A 156 -6.89 0.10 1.87
C ASN A 156 -8.05 0.15 0.88
N LEU A 157 -9.28 0.40 1.35
CA LEU A 157 -10.46 0.62 0.51
C LEU A 157 -10.64 2.07 0.08
N LEU A 158 -9.75 2.96 0.42
CA LEU A 158 -9.91 4.40 0.17
C LEU A 158 -9.96 4.78 -1.31
N ASN A 159 -9.45 3.93 -2.21
CA ASN A 159 -9.49 4.18 -3.66
C ASN A 159 -10.77 3.66 -4.31
N VAL A 160 -11.60 2.93 -3.60
CA VAL A 160 -12.84 2.33 -4.11
C VAL A 160 -14.03 3.21 -3.73
N ASN A 161 -14.23 4.33 -4.34
CA ASN A 161 -15.47 5.16 -4.30
C ASN A 161 -16.21 5.29 -2.94
N LEU A 162 -15.53 5.00 -1.83
CA LEU A 162 -16.10 4.92 -0.48
C LEU A 162 -15.66 6.07 0.43
N GLY A 163 -15.33 7.23 -0.17
CA GLY A 163 -15.04 8.45 0.59
C GLY A 163 -13.58 8.60 1.02
N GLY A 164 -12.64 7.89 0.39
CA GLY A 164 -11.21 8.10 0.56
C GLY A 164 -10.69 9.34 -0.18
N PRO A 165 -9.41 9.72 0.04
CA PRO A 165 -8.80 10.78 -0.72
C PRO A 165 -8.76 10.39 -2.19
N GLN A 166 -9.47 11.14 -3.01
CA GLN A 166 -9.43 10.95 -4.46
C GLN A 166 -8.05 11.36 -4.98
N HIS A 167 -7.51 10.55 -5.88
CA HIS A 167 -6.36 10.96 -6.66
C HIS A 167 -6.78 11.95 -7.73
N TYR A 168 -5.92 12.93 -8.01
CA TYR A 168 -6.15 13.82 -9.13
C TYR A 168 -6.24 13.00 -10.43
N PRO A 169 -7.22 13.29 -11.29
CA PRO A 169 -7.28 12.63 -12.58
C PRO A 169 -5.98 12.90 -13.35
N PRO A 170 -5.52 11.96 -14.17
CA PRO A 170 -4.34 12.18 -15.02
C PRO A 170 -4.55 13.39 -15.93
N PRO A 171 -3.49 14.15 -16.29
CA PRO A 171 -3.61 15.27 -17.21
C PRO A 171 -4.27 14.85 -18.53
N GLY A 172 -5.17 15.69 -19.01
CA GLY A 172 -5.98 15.42 -20.20
C GLY A 172 -7.28 14.64 -19.94
N VAL A 173 -7.50 14.19 -18.70
CA VAL A 173 -8.77 13.61 -18.27
C VAL A 173 -9.51 14.66 -17.44
N ILE A 174 -10.26 15.54 -18.07
CA ILE A 174 -11.12 16.49 -17.38
C ILE A 174 -12.49 15.84 -17.20
N LYS A 175 -12.83 15.52 -15.96
CA LYS A 175 -14.20 15.17 -15.62
C LYS A 175 -14.92 16.40 -15.10
N GLY A 176 -16.06 16.73 -15.69
CA GLY A 176 -16.89 17.85 -15.31
C GLY A 176 -17.51 17.78 -13.91
N SER A 177 -17.21 16.75 -13.14
CA SER A 177 -17.71 16.52 -11.78
C SER A 177 -16.77 17.02 -10.68
N TYR A 178 -15.64 17.64 -11.03
CA TYR A 178 -14.68 18.20 -10.07
C TYR A 178 -14.67 19.73 -10.00
N LEU A 179 -15.72 20.39 -10.55
CA LEU A 179 -15.95 21.83 -10.43
C LEU A 179 -17.08 22.11 -9.46
#